data_bc5df335ec7a3a37eed7512bebeb8f08
#
_entry.id   bc5df335ec7a3a37eed7512bebeb8f08
#
_cell.length_a   1.000
_cell.length_b   1.000
_cell.length_c   1.000
_cell.angle_alpha   90.00
_cell.angle_beta   90.00
_cell.angle_gamma   90.00
#
_symmetry.space_group_name_H-M   'P 1'
#
loop_
_entity.id
_entity.type
_entity.pdbx_description
1 polymer ?
#
loop_
_entity_poly.entity_id
_entity_poly.type
_entity_poly.pdbx_seq_one_letter_code
_entity_poly.pdbx_strand_id
1 'polypeptide(L)'
;MTKSLAVIRVTAILMGGVIALWVAVGVTLNFTVARQTPAFVEAWWPAGSMAKVAEGRQQLTSLSKLPKAAGDRMIAKLRDAALRDPTDTNALSTLAAFEENRTGANRARQLFRASEAVSRRNTLTEMWLIEDGVRRGEIDDVIKHYNRAMLVSNDARALIIPVLGKASSNPVILKELLPVLTRRPLWWKEYILELGKSGDSAATMVAVLRVTRPDMRNPEEASLAQLVLRRMVALKAASAAVLAANRLEGLSGPVRSLRDGGFEEPGNALPFAWWLRDEVSIRAYRDTVPTGSTGLRLSTSSGSGGGVAQQLIGLRPGHYGLRGQAGGISNDRTARPAITIACETGKSLIRAELPQSDDKGQGFRFTFDVPKTGCSLQWVTIVTAPAVDTDAWLDNLAIVS
;
A
#
# COMPACT_ATOMS: atom_id res chain seq x y z
N MET A 1 56.23 53.43 30.08
CA MET A 1 55.28 53.20 28.97
C MET A 1 55.19 51.70 28.54
N THR A 2 56.22 50.90 28.59
CA THR A 2 56.23 49.50 28.15
C THR A 2 55.31 48.53 28.95
N LYS A 3 55.25 48.65 30.28
CA LYS A 3 54.41 47.80 31.15
C LYS A 3 52.89 48.01 30.96
N SER A 4 52.45 49.24 30.68
CA SER A 4 51.05 49.54 30.40
C SER A 4 50.55 48.95 29.07
N LEU A 5 51.40 48.97 28.02
CA LEU A 5 51.12 48.36 26.73
C LEU A 5 51.03 46.81 26.80
N ALA A 6 51.82 46.16 27.63
CA ALA A 6 51.77 44.70 27.84
C ALA A 6 50.49 44.28 28.56
N VAL A 7 50.05 45.01 29.59
CA VAL A 7 48.81 44.76 30.32
C VAL A 7 47.59 44.91 29.36
N ILE A 8 47.55 45.99 28.53
CA ILE A 8 46.48 46.19 27.56
C ILE A 8 46.41 45.01 26.54
N ARG A 9 47.56 44.52 26.07
CA ARG A 9 47.60 43.40 25.12
C ARG A 9 47.10 42.10 25.75
N VAL A 10 47.53 41.81 26.99
CA VAL A 10 47.08 40.57 27.71
C VAL A 10 45.57 40.64 27.98
N THR A 11 45.06 41.80 28.43
CA THR A 11 43.62 41.98 28.67
C THR A 11 42.80 41.84 27.40
N ALA A 12 43.30 42.35 26.27
CA ALA A 12 42.64 42.22 24.96
C ALA A 12 42.62 40.78 24.47
N ILE A 13 43.71 40.00 24.70
CA ILE A 13 43.77 38.58 24.32
C ILE A 13 42.84 37.76 25.20
N LEU A 14 42.79 38.00 26.52
CA LEU A 14 41.88 37.30 27.45
C LEU A 14 40.43 37.60 27.12
N MET A 15 40.09 38.86 26.86
CA MET A 15 38.73 39.23 26.46
C MET A 15 38.34 38.64 25.11
N GLY A 16 39.24 38.60 24.12
CA GLY A 16 39.05 37.90 22.84
C GLY A 16 38.83 36.42 23.05
N GLY A 17 39.59 35.75 23.92
CA GLY A 17 39.43 34.34 24.26
C GLY A 17 38.05 34.02 24.89
N VAL A 18 37.61 34.88 25.85
CA VAL A 18 36.28 34.72 26.50
C VAL A 18 35.15 34.89 25.47
N ILE A 19 35.23 35.88 24.62
CA ILE A 19 34.25 36.11 23.52
C ILE A 19 34.22 34.90 22.57
N ALA A 20 35.37 34.41 22.16
CA ALA A 20 35.47 33.27 21.26
C ALA A 20 34.86 31.98 21.90
N LEU A 21 35.13 31.77 23.17
CA LEU A 21 34.53 30.65 23.93
C LEU A 21 33.03 30.80 24.05
N TRP A 22 32.53 31.99 24.39
CA TRP A 22 31.08 32.27 24.46
C TRP A 22 30.39 32.02 23.11
N VAL A 23 30.98 32.47 21.99
CA VAL A 23 30.49 32.22 20.64
C VAL A 23 30.46 30.73 20.32
N ALA A 24 31.57 30.02 20.59
CA ALA A 24 31.67 28.58 20.35
C ALA A 24 30.61 27.78 21.11
N VAL A 25 30.42 28.09 22.39
CA VAL A 25 29.40 27.43 23.24
C VAL A 25 28.00 27.81 22.73
N GLY A 26 27.74 29.09 22.41
CA GLY A 26 26.44 29.52 21.87
C GLY A 26 26.07 28.86 20.56
N VAL A 27 27.01 28.77 19.64
CA VAL A 27 26.81 28.04 18.38
C VAL A 27 26.54 26.56 18.64
N THR A 28 27.32 25.91 19.50
CA THR A 28 27.12 24.49 19.85
C THR A 28 25.74 24.25 20.44
N LEU A 29 25.32 25.06 21.43
CA LEU A 29 24.00 24.95 22.06
C LEU A 29 22.85 25.17 21.01
N ASN A 30 23.01 26.12 20.10
CA ASN A 30 22.04 26.38 19.08
C ASN A 30 21.82 25.16 18.15
N PHE A 31 22.86 24.39 17.83
CA PHE A 31 22.74 23.22 16.96
C PHE A 31 22.37 21.93 17.67
N THR A 32 22.76 21.76 18.94
CA THR A 32 22.60 20.49 19.68
C THR A 32 21.36 20.46 20.57
N VAL A 33 21.09 21.55 21.28
CA VAL A 33 20.12 21.60 22.41
C VAL A 33 18.88 22.44 22.11
N ALA A 34 18.95 23.32 21.11
CA ALA A 34 17.87 24.27 20.80
C ALA A 34 16.50 23.61 20.48
N ARG A 35 16.49 22.39 19.96
CA ARG A 35 15.25 21.66 19.68
C ARG A 35 14.53 21.17 20.93
N GLN A 36 15.28 20.87 22.01
CA GLN A 36 14.74 20.32 23.24
C GLN A 36 14.40 21.44 24.27
N THR A 37 15.26 22.43 24.38
CA THR A 37 15.10 23.53 25.32
C THR A 37 15.33 24.88 24.65
N PRO A 38 14.45 25.31 23.74
CA PRO A 38 14.65 26.53 22.93
C PRO A 38 14.76 27.78 23.81
N ALA A 39 13.93 27.92 24.85
CA ALA A 39 13.95 29.10 25.75
C ALA A 39 15.27 29.25 26.47
N PHE A 40 15.90 28.18 26.93
CA PHE A 40 17.23 28.23 27.57
C PHE A 40 18.28 28.69 26.56
N VAL A 41 18.28 28.11 25.37
CA VAL A 41 19.26 28.46 24.32
C VAL A 41 19.08 29.91 23.86
N GLU A 42 17.85 30.39 23.70
CA GLU A 42 17.56 31.77 23.28
C GLU A 42 18.04 32.78 24.39
N ALA A 43 17.80 32.46 25.65
CA ALA A 43 18.27 33.30 26.76
C ALA A 43 19.79 33.42 26.79
N TRP A 44 20.52 32.36 26.50
CA TRP A 44 21.98 32.30 26.53
C TRP A 44 22.63 32.81 25.22
N TRP A 45 21.98 32.51 24.04
CA TRP A 45 22.43 32.87 22.73
C TRP A 45 21.30 33.53 21.89
N PRO A 46 20.96 34.80 22.14
CA PRO A 46 19.84 35.48 21.44
C PRO A 46 20.03 35.62 19.92
N ALA A 47 21.26 35.48 19.42
CA ALA A 47 21.58 35.44 18.02
C ALA A 47 21.17 34.13 17.31
N GLY A 48 20.85 33.05 18.08
CA GLY A 48 20.52 31.73 17.51
C GLY A 48 19.19 31.71 16.79
N SER A 49 19.18 31.34 15.51
CA SER A 49 17.97 31.19 14.70
C SER A 49 17.23 29.90 15.05
N MET A 50 17.94 28.80 15.30
CA MET A 50 17.33 27.48 15.53
C MET A 50 16.48 27.42 16.80
N ALA A 51 16.86 28.12 17.87
CA ALA A 51 16.05 28.18 19.08
C ALA A 51 14.70 28.87 18.82
N LYS A 52 14.68 29.99 18.09
CA LYS A 52 13.47 30.72 17.72
C LYS A 52 12.54 29.87 16.85
N VAL A 53 13.12 29.15 15.87
CA VAL A 53 12.36 28.23 15.00
C VAL A 53 11.80 27.06 15.79
N ALA A 54 12.59 26.48 16.69
CA ALA A 54 12.16 25.35 17.55
C ALA A 54 11.01 25.77 18.49
N GLU A 55 11.09 26.95 19.12
CA GLU A 55 10.00 27.50 19.92
C GLU A 55 8.73 27.69 19.09
N GLY A 56 8.83 28.30 17.91
CA GLY A 56 7.70 28.46 16.99
C GLY A 56 7.07 27.13 16.60
N ARG A 57 7.87 26.12 16.26
CA ARG A 57 7.38 24.78 15.92
C ARG A 57 6.65 24.09 17.07
N GLN A 58 7.13 24.22 18.31
CA GLN A 58 6.44 23.69 19.48
C GLN A 58 5.05 24.32 19.68
N GLN A 59 4.90 25.60 19.30
CA GLN A 59 3.63 26.33 19.43
C GLN A 59 2.63 26.05 18.28
N LEU A 60 3.03 25.39 17.18
CA LEU A 60 2.14 25.12 16.05
C LEU A 60 0.89 24.32 16.45
N THR A 61 1.02 23.36 17.37
CA THR A 61 -0.13 22.54 17.83
C THR A 61 -1.17 23.33 18.63
N SER A 62 -0.79 24.49 19.18
CA SER A 62 -1.65 25.38 19.95
C SER A 62 -1.89 26.72 19.30
N LEU A 63 -1.52 26.86 18.02
CA LEU A 63 -1.48 28.14 17.30
C LEU A 63 -2.83 28.88 17.33
N SER A 64 -3.95 28.17 17.16
CA SER A 64 -5.30 28.76 17.20
C SER A 64 -5.73 29.31 18.57
N LYS A 65 -5.07 28.86 19.64
CA LYS A 65 -5.34 29.28 21.03
C LYS A 65 -4.36 30.36 21.52
N LEU A 66 -3.38 30.72 20.70
CA LEU A 66 -2.33 31.63 21.10
C LEU A 66 -2.85 33.06 21.20
N PRO A 67 -2.61 33.81 22.30
CA PRO A 67 -2.98 35.23 22.38
C PRO A 67 -2.33 36.04 21.24
N LYS A 68 -3.05 37.00 20.66
CA LYS A 68 -2.58 37.78 19.52
C LYS A 68 -1.18 38.40 19.76
N ALA A 69 -0.97 39.01 20.93
CA ALA A 69 0.33 39.61 21.27
C ALA A 69 1.49 38.59 21.34
N ALA A 70 1.19 37.32 21.73
CA ALA A 70 2.19 36.26 21.73
C ALA A 70 2.50 35.80 20.28
N GLY A 71 1.48 35.67 19.44
CA GLY A 71 1.65 35.39 18.02
C GLY A 71 2.47 36.44 17.31
N ASP A 72 2.21 37.75 17.56
CA ASP A 72 2.95 38.84 16.97
C ASP A 72 4.44 38.83 17.36
N ARG A 73 4.74 38.53 18.63
CA ARG A 73 6.13 38.36 19.08
C ARG A 73 6.82 37.20 18.39
N MET A 74 6.11 36.06 18.25
CA MET A 74 6.66 34.90 17.57
C MET A 74 6.93 35.18 16.08
N ILE A 75 6.01 35.86 15.39
CA ILE A 75 6.22 36.29 14.00
C ILE A 75 7.50 37.15 13.88
N ALA A 76 7.71 38.09 14.80
CA ALA A 76 8.92 38.91 14.81
C ALA A 76 10.21 38.09 14.99
N LYS A 77 10.19 37.10 15.94
CA LYS A 77 11.32 36.19 16.16
C LYS A 77 11.60 35.33 14.93
N LEU A 78 10.55 34.75 14.31
CA LEU A 78 10.68 33.89 13.13
C LEU A 78 11.13 34.69 11.89
N ARG A 79 10.70 35.94 11.75
CA ARG A 79 11.16 36.83 10.70
C ARG A 79 12.64 37.18 10.86
N ASP A 80 13.10 37.46 12.09
CA ASP A 80 14.53 37.67 12.37
C ASP A 80 15.33 36.40 12.05
N ALA A 81 14.83 35.21 12.42
CA ALA A 81 15.47 33.93 12.09
C ALA A 81 15.58 33.71 10.57
N ALA A 82 14.51 33.93 9.82
CA ALA A 82 14.49 33.79 8.36
C ALA A 82 15.38 34.82 7.64
N LEU A 83 15.53 36.02 8.18
CA LEU A 83 16.45 37.04 7.63
C LEU A 83 17.92 36.68 7.87
N ARG A 84 18.23 36.02 8.99
CA ARG A 84 19.60 35.56 9.32
C ARG A 84 20.00 34.33 8.51
N ASP A 85 19.05 33.45 8.27
CA ASP A 85 19.25 32.25 7.43
C ASP A 85 18.07 32.09 6.45
N PRO A 86 18.13 32.73 5.29
CA PRO A 86 17.08 32.63 4.25
C PRO A 86 16.94 31.22 3.65
N THR A 87 17.90 30.34 3.91
CA THR A 87 17.90 28.95 3.43
C THR A 87 17.28 27.96 4.42
N ASP A 88 16.97 28.40 5.63
CA ASP A 88 16.26 27.58 6.62
C ASP A 88 14.76 27.51 6.27
N THR A 89 14.39 26.45 5.58
CA THR A 89 13.00 26.17 5.23
C THR A 89 12.08 25.97 6.44
N ASN A 90 12.62 25.58 7.62
CA ASN A 90 11.82 25.48 8.84
C ASN A 90 11.48 26.88 9.37
N ALA A 91 12.39 27.85 9.27
CA ALA A 91 12.11 29.23 9.62
C ALA A 91 11.00 29.80 8.73
N LEU A 92 11.12 29.63 7.39
CA LEU A 92 10.15 30.11 6.43
C LEU A 92 8.78 29.45 6.59
N SER A 93 8.71 28.12 6.74
CA SER A 93 7.44 27.40 6.85
C SER A 93 6.75 27.66 8.19
N THR A 94 7.51 27.78 9.30
CA THR A 94 6.94 28.12 10.58
C THR A 94 6.42 29.55 10.60
N LEU A 95 7.17 30.51 10.04
CA LEU A 95 6.71 31.88 9.86
C LEU A 95 5.43 31.92 9.01
N ALA A 96 5.37 31.16 7.93
CA ALA A 96 4.20 31.08 7.06
C ALA A 96 2.94 30.62 7.81
N ALA A 97 3.05 29.59 8.65
CA ALA A 97 1.94 29.08 9.47
C ALA A 97 1.42 30.14 10.47
N PHE A 98 2.31 30.88 11.12
CA PHE A 98 1.93 31.99 12.02
C PHE A 98 1.29 33.14 11.26
N GLU A 99 1.82 33.50 10.08
CA GLU A 99 1.25 34.54 9.23
C GLU A 99 -0.15 34.13 8.68
N GLU A 100 -0.36 32.86 8.35
CA GLU A 100 -1.69 32.36 7.97
C GLU A 100 -2.73 32.59 9.07
N ASN A 101 -2.41 32.20 10.29
CA ASN A 101 -3.30 32.38 11.45
C ASN A 101 -3.63 33.87 11.72
N ARG A 102 -2.73 34.76 11.31
CA ARG A 102 -2.89 36.20 11.54
C ARG A 102 -3.55 36.95 10.37
N THR A 103 -3.11 36.69 9.14
CA THR A 103 -3.42 37.52 7.94
C THR A 103 -4.11 36.71 6.84
N GLY A 104 -4.25 35.40 7.03
CA GLY A 104 -4.88 34.47 6.07
C GLY A 104 -3.92 33.95 5.02
N ALA A 105 -4.47 33.11 4.14
CA ALA A 105 -3.75 32.22 3.24
C ALA A 105 -2.86 32.95 2.18
N ASN A 106 -3.22 34.13 1.76
CA ASN A 106 -2.50 34.81 0.66
C ASN A 106 -1.04 35.17 1.02
N ARG A 107 -0.81 35.66 2.25
CA ARG A 107 0.54 35.94 2.73
C ARG A 107 1.29 34.70 3.02
N ALA A 108 0.64 33.71 3.65
CA ALA A 108 1.21 32.41 3.95
C ALA A 108 1.67 31.70 2.67
N ARG A 109 0.88 31.73 1.60
CA ARG A 109 1.22 31.11 0.31
C ARG A 109 2.55 31.61 -0.26
N GLN A 110 2.79 32.95 -0.19
CA GLN A 110 4.06 33.48 -0.65
C GLN A 110 5.26 32.94 0.12
N LEU A 111 5.14 32.80 1.44
CA LEU A 111 6.19 32.27 2.29
C LEU A 111 6.37 30.74 2.11
N PHE A 112 5.29 29.98 1.99
CA PHE A 112 5.37 28.56 1.71
C PHE A 112 5.97 28.28 0.32
N ARG A 113 5.62 29.07 -0.71
CA ARG A 113 6.26 28.97 -2.02
C ARG A 113 7.74 29.38 -1.99
N ALA A 114 8.13 30.35 -1.17
CA ALA A 114 9.54 30.65 -0.93
C ALA A 114 10.27 29.49 -0.25
N SER A 115 9.66 28.85 0.75
CA SER A 115 10.18 27.65 1.39
C SER A 115 10.35 26.50 0.39
N GLU A 116 9.34 26.25 -0.47
CA GLU A 116 9.40 25.24 -1.54
C GLU A 116 10.53 25.50 -2.53
N ALA A 117 10.75 26.76 -2.89
CA ALA A 117 11.83 27.15 -3.82
C ALA A 117 13.22 26.88 -3.24
N VAL A 118 13.39 27.01 -1.93
CA VAL A 118 14.64 26.67 -1.24
C VAL A 118 14.79 25.14 -1.12
N SER A 119 13.76 24.43 -0.67
CA SER A 119 13.81 22.97 -0.56
C SER A 119 12.41 22.35 -0.64
N ARG A 120 12.29 21.34 -1.49
CA ARG A 120 11.11 20.49 -1.67
C ARG A 120 11.01 19.36 -0.65
N ARG A 121 11.79 19.42 0.45
CA ARG A 121 11.84 18.37 1.49
C ARG A 121 11.20 18.81 2.80
N ASN A 122 10.63 19.99 2.87
CA ASN A 122 9.97 20.49 4.08
C ASN A 122 8.52 19.95 4.12
N THR A 123 8.26 18.99 5.00
CA THR A 123 6.94 18.35 5.11
C THR A 123 5.83 19.32 5.45
N LEU A 124 6.06 20.31 6.33
CA LEU A 124 5.06 21.32 6.66
C LEU A 124 4.67 22.15 5.43
N THR A 125 5.66 22.53 4.62
CA THR A 125 5.45 23.24 3.36
C THR A 125 4.60 22.40 2.39
N GLU A 126 4.98 21.15 2.17
CA GLU A 126 4.26 20.29 1.22
C GLU A 126 2.81 20.02 1.70
N MET A 127 2.60 19.75 2.98
CA MET A 127 1.26 19.53 3.55
C MET A 127 0.37 20.78 3.42
N TRP A 128 0.90 21.94 3.70
CA TRP A 128 0.15 23.20 3.55
C TRP A 128 -0.21 23.48 2.08
N LEU A 129 0.73 23.27 1.16
CA LEU A 129 0.49 23.45 -0.27
C LEU A 129 -0.53 22.46 -0.84
N ILE A 130 -0.61 21.24 -0.28
CA ILE A 130 -1.69 20.29 -0.56
C ILE A 130 -3.04 20.90 -0.18
N GLU A 131 -3.20 21.36 1.07
CA GLU A 131 -4.46 21.93 1.54
C GLU A 131 -4.87 23.19 0.74
N ASP A 132 -3.91 24.05 0.44
CA ASP A 132 -4.16 25.26 -0.34
C ASP A 132 -4.56 24.93 -1.78
N GLY A 133 -3.90 23.95 -2.41
CA GLY A 133 -4.24 23.45 -3.73
C GLY A 133 -5.64 22.82 -3.79
N VAL A 134 -6.01 22.04 -2.77
CA VAL A 134 -7.36 21.47 -2.65
C VAL A 134 -8.41 22.60 -2.56
N ARG A 135 -8.18 23.59 -1.71
CA ARG A 135 -9.09 24.76 -1.58
C ARG A 135 -9.28 25.52 -2.91
N ARG A 136 -8.28 25.51 -3.77
CA ARG A 136 -8.31 26.21 -5.08
C ARG A 136 -8.71 25.30 -6.24
N GLY A 137 -8.83 23.98 -6.01
CA GLY A 137 -9.16 23.02 -7.06
C GLY A 137 -7.98 22.71 -8.01
N GLU A 138 -6.75 22.99 -7.63
CA GLU A 138 -5.53 22.77 -8.43
C GLU A 138 -5.01 21.35 -8.24
N ILE A 139 -5.71 20.36 -8.79
CA ILE A 139 -5.47 18.94 -8.51
C ILE A 139 -4.09 18.46 -8.98
N ASP A 140 -3.58 18.95 -10.10
CA ASP A 140 -2.24 18.65 -10.61
C ASP A 140 -1.14 19.06 -9.61
N ASP A 141 -1.25 20.26 -9.04
CA ASP A 141 -0.32 20.78 -8.03
C ASP A 141 -0.45 19.98 -6.71
N VAL A 142 -1.67 19.63 -6.31
CA VAL A 142 -1.94 18.77 -5.15
C VAL A 142 -1.25 17.42 -5.29
N ILE A 143 -1.39 16.73 -6.42
CA ILE A 143 -0.77 15.42 -6.65
C ILE A 143 0.77 15.52 -6.64
N LYS A 144 1.32 16.58 -7.17
CA LYS A 144 2.76 16.86 -7.13
C LYS A 144 3.27 17.01 -5.69
N HIS A 145 2.54 17.76 -4.84
CA HIS A 145 2.90 17.94 -3.43
C HIS A 145 2.68 16.66 -2.62
N TYR A 146 1.62 15.89 -2.87
CA TYR A 146 1.44 14.55 -2.29
C TYR A 146 2.65 13.65 -2.57
N ASN A 147 3.06 13.57 -3.84
CA ASN A 147 4.22 12.76 -4.21
C ASN A 147 5.50 13.19 -3.45
N ARG A 148 5.76 14.50 -3.34
CA ARG A 148 6.93 15.03 -2.63
C ARG A 148 6.88 14.72 -1.13
N ALA A 149 5.74 14.98 -0.48
CA ALA A 149 5.56 14.68 0.94
C ALA A 149 5.80 13.20 1.24
N MET A 150 5.25 12.31 0.40
CA MET A 150 5.42 10.86 0.55
C MET A 150 6.84 10.36 0.25
N LEU A 151 7.63 11.09 -0.53
CA LEU A 151 9.04 10.75 -0.79
C LEU A 151 9.96 11.08 0.40
N VAL A 152 9.59 12.04 1.24
CA VAL A 152 10.46 12.54 2.33
C VAL A 152 10.04 12.08 3.72
N SER A 153 8.78 11.67 3.93
CA SER A 153 8.25 11.35 5.25
C SER A 153 7.40 10.08 5.24
N ASN A 154 7.78 9.11 6.07
CA ASN A 154 6.98 7.91 6.29
C ASN A 154 5.66 8.23 7.01
N ASP A 155 5.66 9.19 7.93
CA ASP A 155 4.45 9.64 8.62
C ASP A 155 3.46 10.28 7.64
N ALA A 156 3.97 11.11 6.71
CA ALA A 156 3.15 11.67 5.63
C ALA A 156 2.58 10.55 4.74
N ARG A 157 3.35 9.51 4.42
CA ARG A 157 2.87 8.34 3.66
C ARG A 157 1.70 7.65 4.35
N ALA A 158 1.85 7.36 5.64
CA ALA A 158 0.80 6.70 6.42
C ALA A 158 -0.53 7.48 6.46
N LEU A 159 -0.45 8.81 6.42
CA LEU A 159 -1.63 9.69 6.39
C LEU A 159 -2.21 9.84 4.98
N ILE A 160 -1.35 10.00 3.96
CA ILE A 160 -1.77 10.35 2.60
C ILE A 160 -2.29 9.14 1.83
N ILE A 161 -1.67 7.97 1.95
CA ILE A 161 -2.03 6.79 1.15
C ILE A 161 -3.50 6.38 1.29
N PRO A 162 -4.09 6.29 2.50
CA PRO A 162 -5.52 5.98 2.64
C PRO A 162 -6.43 7.04 2.01
N VAL A 163 -6.07 8.33 2.16
CA VAL A 163 -6.83 9.44 1.57
C VAL A 163 -6.77 9.38 0.04
N LEU A 164 -5.57 9.17 -0.51
CA LEU A 164 -5.34 9.09 -1.94
C LEU A 164 -6.01 7.84 -2.55
N GLY A 165 -5.97 6.71 -1.84
CA GLY A 165 -6.66 5.47 -2.22
C GLY A 165 -8.15 5.70 -2.44
N LYS A 166 -8.81 6.37 -1.50
CA LYS A 166 -10.23 6.73 -1.59
C LYS A 166 -10.49 7.82 -2.65
N ALA A 167 -9.68 8.87 -2.67
CA ALA A 167 -9.85 9.99 -3.59
C ALA A 167 -9.65 9.61 -5.07
N SER A 168 -8.83 8.59 -5.34
CA SER A 168 -8.54 8.14 -6.70
C SER A 168 -9.70 7.46 -7.43
N SER A 169 -10.82 7.18 -6.76
CA SER A 169 -12.07 6.81 -7.42
C SER A 169 -12.66 7.97 -8.25
N ASN A 170 -12.27 9.22 -7.94
CA ASN A 170 -12.60 10.37 -8.77
C ASN A 170 -11.72 10.39 -10.04
N PRO A 171 -12.32 10.40 -11.26
CA PRO A 171 -11.57 10.37 -12.52
C PRO A 171 -10.60 11.53 -12.71
N VAL A 172 -10.89 12.72 -12.17
CA VAL A 172 -10.02 13.90 -12.27
C VAL A 172 -8.74 13.67 -11.49
N ILE A 173 -8.86 13.18 -10.25
CA ILE A 173 -7.70 12.85 -9.40
C ILE A 173 -6.90 11.70 -10.01
N LEU A 174 -7.59 10.64 -10.46
CA LEU A 174 -6.95 9.50 -11.09
C LEU A 174 -6.12 9.92 -12.31
N LYS A 175 -6.65 10.79 -13.16
CA LYS A 175 -5.97 11.28 -14.36
C LYS A 175 -4.60 11.89 -14.02
N GLU A 176 -4.53 12.73 -12.98
CA GLU A 176 -3.27 13.39 -12.57
C GLU A 176 -2.34 12.43 -11.78
N LEU A 177 -2.89 11.40 -11.14
CA LEU A 177 -2.13 10.42 -10.38
C LEU A 177 -1.42 9.38 -11.27
N LEU A 178 -2.04 8.93 -12.38
CA LEU A 178 -1.50 7.88 -13.24
C LEU A 178 -0.10 8.19 -13.80
N PRO A 179 0.24 9.41 -14.26
CA PRO A 179 1.58 9.75 -14.72
C PRO A 179 2.65 9.61 -13.62
N VAL A 180 2.29 9.88 -12.36
CA VAL A 180 3.17 9.71 -11.21
C VAL A 180 3.41 8.22 -10.96
N LEU A 181 2.36 7.41 -10.94
CA LEU A 181 2.42 5.96 -10.72
C LEU A 181 3.20 5.22 -11.83
N THR A 182 3.16 5.72 -13.06
CA THR A 182 3.94 5.16 -14.18
C THR A 182 5.44 5.16 -13.90
N ARG A 183 5.93 6.10 -13.09
CA ARG A 183 7.34 6.21 -12.68
C ARG A 183 7.69 5.32 -11.48
N ARG A 184 6.74 4.58 -10.94
CA ARG A 184 6.90 3.71 -9.77
C ARG A 184 7.63 4.42 -8.61
N PRO A 185 7.07 5.52 -8.01
CA PRO A 185 7.70 6.21 -6.90
C PRO A 185 7.83 5.27 -5.70
N LEU A 186 8.72 5.54 -4.73
CA LEU A 186 9.01 4.65 -3.60
C LEU A 186 7.77 4.13 -2.87
N TRP A 187 6.67 4.86 -2.89
CA TRP A 187 5.41 4.55 -2.20
C TRP A 187 4.37 3.79 -3.07
N TRP A 188 4.69 3.46 -4.34
CA TRP A 188 3.72 2.86 -5.26
C TRP A 188 3.16 1.51 -4.77
N LYS A 189 4.00 0.69 -4.09
CA LYS A 189 3.60 -0.61 -3.56
C LYS A 189 2.60 -0.48 -2.42
N GLU A 190 2.83 0.47 -1.52
CA GLU A 190 1.93 0.79 -0.41
C GLU A 190 0.58 1.28 -0.92
N TYR A 191 0.58 2.07 -1.99
CA TYR A 191 -0.67 2.52 -2.63
C TYR A 191 -1.44 1.37 -3.29
N ILE A 192 -0.77 0.43 -3.97
CA ILE A 192 -1.43 -0.78 -4.52
C ILE A 192 -1.98 -1.65 -3.38
N LEU A 193 -1.23 -1.81 -2.29
CA LEU A 193 -1.69 -2.53 -1.10
C LEU A 193 -2.97 -1.91 -0.54
N GLU A 194 -3.03 -0.58 -0.46
CA GLU A 194 -4.23 0.14 -0.01
C GLU A 194 -5.42 -0.08 -0.94
N LEU A 195 -5.22 0.02 -2.25
CA LEU A 195 -6.28 -0.28 -3.23
C LEU A 195 -6.81 -1.71 -3.10
N GLY A 196 -5.93 -2.67 -2.86
CA GLY A 196 -6.31 -4.07 -2.66
C GLY A 196 -7.08 -4.32 -1.36
N LYS A 197 -6.84 -3.52 -0.31
CA LYS A 197 -7.54 -3.62 0.97
C LYS A 197 -8.88 -2.89 0.97
N SER A 198 -8.90 -1.66 0.56
CA SER A 198 -10.00 -0.72 0.77
C SER A 198 -10.57 -0.07 -0.49
N GLY A 199 -9.92 -0.24 -1.64
CA GLY A 199 -10.38 0.36 -2.89
C GLY A 199 -11.82 0.00 -3.24
N ASP A 200 -12.57 0.94 -3.79
CA ASP A 200 -14.00 0.81 -4.13
C ASP A 200 -14.28 0.93 -5.63
N SER A 201 -13.29 1.32 -6.44
CA SER A 201 -13.41 1.50 -7.89
C SER A 201 -12.59 0.48 -8.68
N ALA A 202 -13.26 -0.45 -9.34
CA ALA A 202 -12.61 -1.40 -10.23
C ALA A 202 -11.93 -0.70 -11.43
N ALA A 203 -12.49 0.40 -11.92
CA ALA A 203 -11.90 1.18 -13.01
C ALA A 203 -10.55 1.79 -12.61
N THR A 204 -10.46 2.33 -11.39
CA THR A 204 -9.20 2.81 -10.79
C THR A 204 -8.17 1.70 -10.70
N MET A 205 -8.56 0.53 -10.19
CA MET A 205 -7.67 -0.64 -10.05
C MET A 205 -7.12 -1.11 -11.40
N VAL A 206 -7.97 -1.21 -12.43
CA VAL A 206 -7.55 -1.54 -13.80
C VAL A 206 -6.55 -0.53 -14.34
N ALA A 207 -6.83 0.77 -14.16
CA ALA A 207 -5.96 1.84 -14.65
C ALA A 207 -4.60 1.81 -13.94
N VAL A 208 -4.59 1.61 -12.62
CA VAL A 208 -3.37 1.56 -11.81
C VAL A 208 -2.53 0.34 -12.17
N LEU A 209 -3.10 -0.87 -12.22
CA LEU A 209 -2.36 -2.08 -12.62
C LEU A 209 -1.79 -1.95 -14.03
N ARG A 210 -2.52 -1.29 -14.94
CA ARG A 210 -2.06 -1.04 -16.31
C ARG A 210 -0.81 -0.16 -16.38
N VAL A 211 -0.71 0.88 -15.57
CA VAL A 211 0.44 1.83 -15.60
C VAL A 211 1.60 1.35 -14.73
N THR A 212 1.33 0.69 -13.62
CA THR A 212 2.38 0.19 -12.72
C THR A 212 2.99 -1.13 -13.18
N ARG A 213 2.25 -1.93 -13.97
CA ARG A 213 2.70 -3.20 -14.58
C ARG A 213 3.46 -4.08 -13.58
N PRO A 214 2.82 -4.56 -12.51
CA PRO A 214 3.49 -5.46 -11.56
C PRO A 214 3.99 -6.71 -12.29
N ASP A 215 5.23 -7.11 -12.01
CA ASP A 215 5.81 -8.35 -12.55
C ASP A 215 5.34 -9.55 -11.71
N MET A 216 4.54 -10.42 -12.33
CA MET A 216 3.99 -11.60 -11.66
C MET A 216 5.05 -12.67 -11.35
N ARG A 217 6.26 -12.54 -11.86
CA ARG A 217 7.42 -13.38 -11.49
C ARG A 217 8.10 -12.90 -10.20
N ASN A 218 7.89 -11.65 -9.82
CA ASN A 218 8.33 -11.11 -8.52
C ASN A 218 7.28 -11.44 -7.46
N PRO A 219 7.59 -12.23 -6.39
CA PRO A 219 6.59 -12.67 -5.42
C PRO A 219 5.87 -11.51 -4.68
N GLU A 220 6.58 -10.43 -4.39
CA GLU A 220 6.01 -9.26 -3.71
C GLU A 220 5.02 -8.53 -4.64
N GLU A 221 5.43 -8.24 -5.87
CA GLU A 221 4.57 -7.55 -6.84
C GLU A 221 3.36 -8.42 -7.25
N ALA A 222 3.58 -9.73 -7.39
CA ALA A 222 2.50 -10.69 -7.63
C ALA A 222 1.47 -10.70 -6.50
N SER A 223 1.92 -10.71 -5.24
CA SER A 223 1.03 -10.66 -4.07
C SER A 223 0.17 -9.39 -4.04
N LEU A 224 0.75 -8.25 -4.39
CA LEU A 224 0.02 -6.97 -4.48
C LEU A 224 -1.02 -6.99 -5.60
N ALA A 225 -0.64 -7.46 -6.79
CA ALA A 225 -1.56 -7.57 -7.92
C ALA A 225 -2.72 -8.53 -7.61
N GLN A 226 -2.43 -9.69 -7.01
CA GLN A 226 -3.44 -10.66 -6.58
C GLN A 226 -4.44 -10.07 -5.59
N LEU A 227 -3.97 -9.28 -4.62
CA LEU A 227 -4.83 -8.61 -3.65
C LEU A 227 -5.82 -7.67 -4.35
N VAL A 228 -5.35 -6.89 -5.32
CA VAL A 228 -6.20 -5.99 -6.12
C VAL A 228 -7.19 -6.78 -6.98
N LEU A 229 -6.76 -7.86 -7.63
CA LEU A 229 -7.66 -8.72 -8.43
C LEU A 229 -8.75 -9.36 -7.57
N ARG A 230 -8.40 -9.85 -6.37
CA ARG A 230 -9.37 -10.39 -5.41
C ARG A 230 -10.35 -9.31 -4.95
N ARG A 231 -9.88 -8.09 -4.72
CA ARG A 231 -10.75 -6.96 -4.36
C ARG A 231 -11.74 -6.63 -5.47
N MET A 232 -11.31 -6.62 -6.73
CA MET A 232 -12.23 -6.43 -7.87
C MET A 232 -13.32 -7.50 -7.92
N VAL A 233 -12.96 -8.76 -7.68
CA VAL A 233 -13.94 -9.86 -7.63
C VAL A 233 -14.92 -9.66 -6.48
N ALA A 234 -14.44 -9.27 -5.29
CA ALA A 234 -15.29 -8.96 -4.13
C ALA A 234 -16.27 -7.80 -4.40
N LEU A 235 -15.87 -6.84 -5.23
CA LEU A 235 -16.73 -5.73 -5.72
C LEU A 235 -17.68 -6.17 -6.84
N LYS A 236 -17.77 -7.47 -7.16
CA LYS A 236 -18.56 -8.01 -8.27
C LYS A 236 -18.15 -7.47 -9.65
N ALA A 237 -16.92 -6.98 -9.78
CA ALA A 237 -16.34 -6.45 -11.00
C ALA A 237 -15.48 -7.52 -11.72
N ALA A 238 -16.02 -8.72 -11.85
CA ALA A 238 -15.33 -9.90 -12.35
C ALA A 238 -14.72 -9.70 -13.76
N SER A 239 -15.46 -9.06 -14.67
CA SER A 239 -14.96 -8.77 -16.04
C SER A 239 -13.76 -7.81 -16.01
N ALA A 240 -13.76 -6.84 -15.10
CA ALA A 240 -12.63 -5.91 -14.93
C ALA A 240 -11.39 -6.65 -14.37
N ALA A 241 -11.60 -7.58 -13.44
CA ALA A 241 -10.52 -8.41 -12.89
C ALA A 241 -9.88 -9.29 -13.98
N VAL A 242 -10.68 -9.94 -14.82
CA VAL A 242 -10.19 -10.72 -15.97
C VAL A 242 -9.41 -9.83 -16.95
N LEU A 243 -9.95 -8.66 -17.28
CA LEU A 243 -9.28 -7.71 -18.18
C LEU A 243 -7.93 -7.26 -17.63
N ALA A 244 -7.87 -6.96 -16.33
CA ALA A 244 -6.62 -6.58 -15.66
C ALA A 244 -5.63 -7.75 -15.65
N ALA A 245 -6.06 -8.94 -15.23
CA ALA A 245 -5.22 -10.12 -15.15
C ALA A 245 -4.58 -10.49 -16.51
N ASN A 246 -5.35 -10.48 -17.58
CA ASN A 246 -4.85 -10.81 -18.93
C ASN A 246 -3.78 -9.82 -19.48
N ARG A 247 -3.56 -8.69 -18.78
CA ARG A 247 -2.55 -7.69 -19.14
C ARG A 247 -1.31 -7.73 -18.26
N LEU A 248 -1.29 -8.57 -17.23
CA LEU A 248 -0.14 -8.71 -16.34
C LEU A 248 0.92 -9.60 -17.00
N GLU A 249 2.17 -9.15 -16.95
CA GLU A 249 3.30 -9.92 -17.47
C GLU A 249 3.60 -11.12 -16.56
N GLY A 250 3.99 -12.25 -17.16
CA GLY A 250 4.33 -13.46 -16.42
C GLY A 250 3.14 -14.36 -16.07
N LEU A 251 1.95 -14.08 -16.59
CA LEU A 251 0.83 -15.00 -16.54
C LEU A 251 0.85 -15.97 -17.72
N SER A 252 0.87 -17.26 -17.44
CA SER A 252 0.78 -18.31 -18.47
C SER A 252 -0.66 -18.48 -18.96
N GLY A 253 -0.95 -18.06 -20.19
CA GLY A 253 -2.22 -18.28 -20.90
C GLY A 253 -3.43 -17.46 -20.42
N PRO A 254 -4.56 -17.56 -21.12
CA PRO A 254 -5.77 -16.78 -20.85
C PRO A 254 -6.48 -17.24 -19.55
N VAL A 255 -7.08 -16.30 -18.83
CA VAL A 255 -7.82 -16.54 -17.56
C VAL A 255 -9.15 -17.30 -17.76
N ARG A 256 -9.45 -17.75 -18.97
CA ARG A 256 -10.78 -18.30 -19.34
C ARG A 256 -10.95 -19.79 -19.10
N SER A 257 -9.89 -20.54 -18.79
CA SER A 257 -9.94 -21.98 -18.57
C SER A 257 -9.37 -22.36 -17.22
N LEU A 258 -9.62 -23.59 -16.81
CA LEU A 258 -8.93 -24.19 -15.66
C LEU A 258 -7.43 -24.23 -15.96
N ARG A 259 -6.63 -23.74 -15.01
CA ARG A 259 -5.17 -23.69 -15.12
C ARG A 259 -4.55 -24.68 -14.15
N ASP A 260 -3.38 -25.17 -14.51
CA ASP A 260 -2.61 -26.06 -13.65
C ASP A 260 -3.47 -27.19 -13.07
N GLY A 261 -4.15 -27.92 -13.95
CA GLY A 261 -4.99 -29.04 -13.55
C GLY A 261 -4.19 -30.25 -13.09
N GLY A 262 -2.90 -30.32 -13.40
CA GLY A 262 -1.94 -31.28 -12.86
C GLY A 262 -1.29 -30.84 -11.55
N PHE A 263 -1.54 -29.62 -11.08
CA PHE A 263 -0.97 -29.06 -9.85
C PHE A 263 0.57 -29.06 -9.82
N GLU A 264 1.21 -28.91 -10.99
CA GLU A 264 2.66 -28.99 -11.15
C GLU A 264 3.34 -27.66 -10.87
N GLU A 265 2.65 -26.53 -11.09
CA GLU A 265 3.19 -25.19 -10.93
C GLU A 265 2.49 -24.39 -9.84
N PRO A 266 3.22 -23.79 -8.89
CA PRO A 266 2.62 -22.85 -7.96
C PRO A 266 2.15 -21.61 -8.73
N GLY A 267 0.85 -21.45 -8.87
CA GLY A 267 0.25 -20.33 -9.57
C GLY A 267 0.49 -19.01 -8.85
N ASN A 268 0.79 -17.96 -9.62
CA ASN A 268 1.06 -16.61 -9.12
C ASN A 268 -0.06 -15.59 -9.40
N ALA A 269 -1.25 -16.04 -9.79
CA ALA A 269 -2.35 -15.18 -10.27
C ALA A 269 -3.69 -15.42 -9.56
N LEU A 270 -3.68 -15.46 -8.23
CA LEU A 270 -4.93 -15.51 -7.48
C LEU A 270 -5.86 -14.32 -7.83
N PRO A 271 -7.17 -14.57 -8.00
CA PRO A 271 -7.91 -15.81 -7.79
C PRO A 271 -7.95 -16.75 -9.00
N PHE A 272 -7.25 -16.46 -10.08
CA PHE A 272 -7.25 -17.23 -11.34
C PHE A 272 -6.22 -18.37 -11.38
N ALA A 273 -5.44 -18.55 -10.31
CA ALA A 273 -4.64 -19.73 -10.00
C ALA A 273 -5.26 -20.47 -8.82
N TRP A 274 -4.80 -21.71 -8.54
CA TRP A 274 -5.24 -22.44 -7.39
C TRP A 274 -4.80 -21.78 -6.08
N TRP A 275 -5.77 -21.31 -5.29
CA TRP A 275 -5.59 -21.06 -3.88
C TRP A 275 -5.71 -22.40 -3.14
N LEU A 276 -4.72 -22.75 -2.33
CA LEU A 276 -4.69 -23.95 -1.53
C LEU A 276 -4.78 -23.56 -0.05
N ARG A 277 -5.66 -24.22 0.69
CA ARG A 277 -5.78 -24.04 2.13
C ARG A 277 -4.64 -24.77 2.84
N ASP A 278 -4.02 -24.12 3.81
CA ASP A 278 -2.94 -24.68 4.61
C ASP A 278 -3.20 -24.37 6.09
N GLU A 279 -4.05 -25.17 6.71
CA GLU A 279 -4.38 -25.12 8.13
C GLU A 279 -4.10 -26.48 8.76
N VAL A 280 -3.84 -26.53 10.07
CA VAL A 280 -3.43 -27.76 10.78
C VAL A 280 -4.44 -28.90 10.60
N SER A 281 -5.74 -28.60 10.65
CA SER A 281 -6.81 -29.60 10.58
C SER A 281 -7.39 -29.81 9.17
N ILE A 282 -7.03 -28.96 8.21
CA ILE A 282 -7.57 -29.01 6.84
C ILE A 282 -6.62 -28.32 5.86
N ARG A 283 -6.05 -29.11 4.97
CA ARG A 283 -5.05 -28.60 4.02
C ARG A 283 -5.13 -29.28 2.67
N ALA A 284 -4.72 -28.55 1.64
CA ALA A 284 -4.42 -29.06 0.32
C ALA A 284 -3.02 -28.65 -0.07
N TYR A 285 -2.22 -29.57 -0.59
CA TYR A 285 -0.84 -29.31 -0.95
C TYR A 285 -0.42 -30.12 -2.18
N ARG A 286 0.58 -29.63 -2.88
CA ARG A 286 1.19 -30.31 -4.03
C ARG A 286 2.17 -31.34 -3.55
N ASP A 287 2.04 -32.57 -4.06
CA ASP A 287 2.96 -33.68 -3.74
C ASP A 287 2.93 -34.74 -4.83
N THR A 288 3.89 -35.65 -4.80
CA THR A 288 3.88 -36.78 -5.69
C THR A 288 2.69 -37.70 -5.37
N VAL A 289 1.89 -37.98 -6.38
CA VAL A 289 0.76 -38.91 -6.30
C VAL A 289 1.15 -40.31 -6.83
N PRO A 290 0.40 -41.37 -6.55
CA PRO A 290 0.77 -42.74 -6.94
C PRO A 290 0.95 -42.96 -8.45
N THR A 291 0.45 -42.10 -9.30
CA THR A 291 0.71 -42.06 -10.74
C THR A 291 2.14 -41.70 -11.12
N GLY A 292 2.93 -41.18 -10.18
CA GLY A 292 4.30 -40.71 -10.39
C GLY A 292 4.40 -39.23 -10.82
N SER A 293 3.27 -38.57 -11.05
CA SER A 293 3.18 -37.09 -11.32
C SER A 293 3.04 -36.29 -10.03
N THR A 294 3.20 -34.99 -10.12
CA THR A 294 2.72 -34.07 -9.07
C THR A 294 1.20 -34.00 -9.16
N GLY A 295 0.54 -33.97 -8.01
CA GLY A 295 -0.92 -33.81 -7.92
C GLY A 295 -1.30 -33.02 -6.67
N LEU A 296 -2.60 -32.86 -6.44
CA LEU A 296 -3.14 -32.23 -5.24
C LEU A 296 -3.46 -33.28 -4.20
N ARG A 297 -2.78 -33.26 -3.06
CA ARG A 297 -3.16 -34.01 -1.88
C ARG A 297 -4.09 -33.26 -0.98
N LEU A 298 -5.10 -33.97 -0.46
CA LEU A 298 -6.10 -33.43 0.48
C LEU A 298 -5.87 -34.14 1.82
N SER A 299 -5.64 -33.37 2.87
CA SER A 299 -5.50 -33.88 4.23
C SER A 299 -6.46 -33.15 5.15
N THR A 300 -7.36 -33.92 5.79
CA THR A 300 -8.32 -33.39 6.76
C THR A 300 -8.42 -34.26 7.95
N SER A 301 -8.52 -33.67 9.16
CA SER A 301 -8.84 -34.39 10.39
C SER A 301 -10.36 -34.45 10.57
N SER A 302 -10.80 -35.54 11.26
CA SER A 302 -12.22 -35.72 11.61
C SER A 302 -12.82 -34.46 12.28
N GLY A 303 -13.99 -34.09 11.86
CA GLY A 303 -14.66 -32.85 12.28
C GLY A 303 -14.30 -31.60 11.46
N SER A 304 -13.32 -31.67 10.57
CA SER A 304 -12.89 -30.57 9.71
C SER A 304 -13.30 -30.81 8.26
N GLY A 305 -14.02 -29.85 7.67
CA GLY A 305 -14.47 -29.96 6.28
C GLY A 305 -14.64 -28.59 5.64
N GLY A 306 -14.81 -28.58 4.32
CA GLY A 306 -15.02 -27.34 3.57
C GLY A 306 -14.13 -27.20 2.35
N GLY A 307 -14.10 -26.01 1.76
CA GLY A 307 -13.27 -25.72 0.59
C GLY A 307 -11.79 -25.75 0.94
N VAL A 308 -11.03 -26.59 0.22
CA VAL A 308 -9.58 -26.77 0.43
C VAL A 308 -8.74 -26.25 -0.73
N ALA A 309 -9.32 -26.17 -1.93
CA ALA A 309 -8.68 -25.57 -3.10
C ALA A 309 -9.71 -24.81 -3.92
N GLN A 310 -9.33 -23.65 -4.44
CA GLN A 310 -10.25 -22.80 -5.23
C GLN A 310 -9.52 -22.14 -6.41
N GLN A 311 -10.22 -22.07 -7.55
CA GLN A 311 -9.78 -21.30 -8.71
C GLN A 311 -10.97 -20.62 -9.36
N LEU A 312 -10.81 -19.36 -9.75
CA LEU A 312 -11.80 -18.61 -10.52
C LEU A 312 -11.49 -18.74 -12.00
N ILE A 313 -12.49 -19.14 -12.78
CA ILE A 313 -12.40 -19.33 -14.23
C ILE A 313 -13.48 -18.54 -14.97
N GLY A 314 -13.35 -18.35 -16.29
CA GLY A 314 -14.28 -17.56 -17.10
C GLY A 314 -14.79 -18.32 -18.31
N LEU A 315 -15.65 -19.31 -18.13
CA LEU A 315 -16.28 -20.05 -19.21
C LEU A 315 -17.39 -19.21 -19.86
N ARG A 316 -17.54 -19.37 -21.18
CA ARG A 316 -18.70 -18.82 -21.89
C ARG A 316 -19.96 -19.64 -21.58
N PRO A 317 -21.17 -19.11 -21.83
CA PRO A 317 -22.39 -19.93 -21.78
C PRO A 317 -22.27 -21.16 -22.67
N GLY A 318 -22.61 -22.33 -22.14
CA GLY A 318 -22.49 -23.60 -22.89
C GLY A 318 -22.51 -24.84 -21.98
N HIS A 319 -22.43 -26.00 -22.62
CA HIS A 319 -22.32 -27.29 -21.94
C HIS A 319 -20.85 -27.71 -21.81
N TYR A 320 -20.45 -28.19 -20.64
CA TYR A 320 -19.06 -28.52 -20.33
C TYR A 320 -18.95 -29.84 -19.57
N GLY A 321 -17.80 -30.50 -19.75
CA GLY A 321 -17.39 -31.65 -18.97
C GLY A 321 -16.18 -31.30 -18.09
N LEU A 322 -16.27 -31.55 -16.79
CA LEU A 322 -15.11 -31.57 -15.89
C LEU A 322 -14.61 -33.01 -15.84
N ARG A 323 -13.34 -33.24 -16.11
CA ARG A 323 -12.68 -34.54 -16.00
C ARG A 323 -11.40 -34.44 -15.18
N GLY A 324 -10.96 -35.55 -14.63
CA GLY A 324 -9.69 -35.66 -13.90
C GLY A 324 -9.45 -37.07 -13.41
N GLN A 325 -8.43 -37.23 -12.59
CA GLN A 325 -8.12 -38.45 -11.88
C GLN A 325 -8.20 -38.21 -10.37
N ALA A 326 -8.65 -39.18 -9.60
CA ALA A 326 -8.69 -39.10 -8.14
C ALA A 326 -8.44 -40.47 -7.53
N GLY A 327 -7.77 -40.48 -6.37
CA GLY A 327 -7.47 -41.73 -5.63
C GLY A 327 -7.54 -41.54 -4.12
N GLY A 328 -7.54 -42.64 -3.40
CA GLY A 328 -7.71 -42.66 -1.95
C GLY A 328 -9.11 -42.22 -1.49
N ILE A 329 -10.15 -42.44 -2.31
CA ILE A 329 -11.52 -42.00 -2.04
C ILE A 329 -12.32 -43.10 -1.33
N SER A 330 -12.80 -42.77 -0.14
CA SER A 330 -13.57 -43.70 0.71
C SER A 330 -14.82 -44.27 0.04
N ASN A 331 -15.20 -45.48 0.43
CA ASN A 331 -16.50 -46.07 0.05
C ASN A 331 -17.67 -45.34 0.72
N ASP A 332 -17.47 -44.80 1.91
CA ASP A 332 -18.49 -44.00 2.60
C ASP A 332 -18.74 -42.70 1.86
N ARG A 333 -19.95 -42.54 1.33
CA ARG A 333 -20.38 -41.34 0.58
C ARG A 333 -20.28 -40.08 1.41
N THR A 334 -20.53 -40.14 2.71
CA THR A 334 -20.50 -38.96 3.62
C THR A 334 -19.08 -38.47 3.84
N ALA A 335 -18.08 -39.29 3.54
CA ALA A 335 -16.66 -38.97 3.66
C ALA A 335 -16.01 -38.51 2.36
N ARG A 336 -16.72 -38.58 1.21
CA ARG A 336 -16.12 -38.29 -0.10
C ARG A 336 -15.87 -36.82 -0.31
N PRO A 337 -14.70 -36.45 -0.79
CA PRO A 337 -14.49 -35.11 -1.33
C PRO A 337 -15.40 -34.86 -2.54
N ALA A 338 -15.73 -33.60 -2.76
CA ALA A 338 -16.57 -33.17 -3.88
C ALA A 338 -15.92 -32.02 -4.64
N ILE A 339 -16.23 -31.90 -5.93
CA ILE A 339 -15.92 -30.69 -6.69
C ILE A 339 -17.23 -29.91 -6.87
N THR A 340 -17.19 -28.65 -6.54
CA THR A 340 -18.31 -27.71 -6.78
C THR A 340 -17.92 -26.70 -7.83
N ILE A 341 -18.83 -26.40 -8.74
CA ILE A 341 -18.71 -25.26 -9.66
C ILE A 341 -19.91 -24.37 -9.42
N ALA A 342 -19.64 -23.10 -9.11
CA ALA A 342 -20.68 -22.09 -8.84
C ALA A 342 -20.34 -20.77 -9.52
N CYS A 343 -21.35 -20.04 -9.97
CA CYS A 343 -21.18 -18.69 -10.48
C CYS A 343 -20.65 -17.76 -9.37
N GLU A 344 -19.95 -16.68 -9.74
CA GLU A 344 -19.51 -15.63 -8.83
C GLU A 344 -20.66 -14.98 -8.04
N THR A 345 -21.90 -15.10 -8.58
CA THR A 345 -23.13 -14.66 -7.92
C THR A 345 -23.65 -15.60 -6.83
N GLY A 346 -23.00 -16.76 -6.66
CA GLY A 346 -23.37 -17.80 -5.69
C GLY A 346 -24.31 -18.88 -6.26
N LYS A 347 -24.77 -18.79 -7.52
CA LYS A 347 -25.59 -19.82 -8.14
C LYS A 347 -24.75 -21.10 -8.36
N SER A 348 -25.15 -22.19 -7.74
CA SER A 348 -24.51 -23.51 -7.96
C SER A 348 -24.84 -24.03 -9.35
N LEU A 349 -23.81 -24.50 -10.07
CA LEU A 349 -23.95 -25.18 -11.36
C LEU A 349 -23.87 -26.70 -11.18
N ILE A 350 -22.92 -27.17 -10.36
CA ILE A 350 -22.76 -28.58 -9.99
C ILE A 350 -22.11 -28.73 -8.62
N ARG A 351 -22.49 -29.77 -7.90
CA ARG A 351 -21.74 -30.39 -6.80
C ARG A 351 -21.65 -31.89 -7.11
N ALA A 352 -20.44 -32.33 -7.43
CA ALA A 352 -20.19 -33.72 -7.79
C ALA A 352 -19.25 -34.38 -6.78
N GLU A 353 -19.71 -35.45 -6.12
CA GLU A 353 -18.89 -36.29 -5.25
C GLU A 353 -17.91 -37.09 -6.11
N LEU A 354 -16.65 -37.16 -5.66
CA LEU A 354 -15.65 -37.99 -6.32
C LEU A 354 -16.01 -39.48 -6.19
N PRO A 355 -15.81 -40.26 -7.25
CA PRO A 355 -16.09 -41.70 -7.18
C PRO A 355 -15.15 -42.42 -6.19
N GLN A 356 -15.61 -43.48 -5.55
CA GLN A 356 -14.77 -44.37 -4.76
C GLN A 356 -13.57 -44.81 -5.59
N SER A 357 -12.40 -44.78 -4.99
CA SER A 357 -11.17 -45.25 -5.64
C SER A 357 -10.14 -45.73 -4.62
N ASP A 358 -9.32 -46.66 -5.02
CA ASP A 358 -8.12 -47.07 -4.29
C ASP A 358 -6.99 -46.03 -4.46
N ASP A 359 -5.82 -46.31 -3.93
CA ASP A 359 -4.66 -45.42 -4.04
C ASP A 359 -4.13 -45.31 -5.47
N LYS A 360 -4.40 -46.28 -6.35
CA LYS A 360 -4.03 -46.20 -7.77
C LYS A 360 -4.86 -45.17 -8.51
N GLY A 361 -6.04 -44.86 -8.00
CA GLY A 361 -6.97 -43.90 -8.53
C GLY A 361 -7.71 -44.35 -9.76
N GLN A 362 -8.70 -43.54 -10.13
CA GLN A 362 -9.46 -43.70 -11.37
C GLN A 362 -9.85 -42.38 -11.98
N GLY A 363 -10.14 -42.41 -13.29
CA GLY A 363 -10.67 -41.27 -13.99
C GLY A 363 -12.13 -40.98 -13.64
N PHE A 364 -12.51 -39.71 -13.63
CA PHE A 364 -13.89 -39.30 -13.46
C PHE A 364 -14.28 -38.25 -14.52
N ARG A 365 -15.59 -38.14 -14.76
CA ARG A 365 -16.17 -37.10 -15.63
C ARG A 365 -17.53 -36.70 -15.10
N PHE A 366 -17.74 -35.36 -15.01
CA PHE A 366 -19.01 -34.74 -14.65
C PHE A 366 -19.40 -33.71 -15.71
N THR A 367 -20.69 -33.48 -15.94
CA THR A 367 -21.15 -32.47 -16.89
C THR A 367 -21.92 -31.37 -16.18
N PHE A 368 -21.85 -30.16 -16.69
CA PHE A 368 -22.55 -29.00 -16.15
C PHE A 368 -22.82 -27.97 -17.25
N ASP A 369 -23.80 -27.08 -17.00
CA ASP A 369 -24.18 -26.03 -17.92
C ASP A 369 -23.87 -24.67 -17.32
N VAL A 370 -23.25 -23.79 -18.12
CA VAL A 370 -23.05 -22.40 -17.81
C VAL A 370 -24.19 -21.59 -18.43
N PRO A 371 -25.01 -20.87 -17.65
CA PRO A 371 -26.16 -20.13 -18.17
C PRO A 371 -25.73 -18.89 -18.97
N LYS A 372 -26.63 -18.41 -19.84
CA LYS A 372 -26.40 -17.25 -20.73
C LYS A 372 -26.24 -15.93 -19.93
N THR A 373 -26.81 -15.85 -18.75
CA THR A 373 -26.83 -14.62 -17.93
C THR A 373 -26.51 -14.91 -16.46
N GLY A 374 -25.90 -13.95 -15.76
CA GLY A 374 -25.65 -14.02 -14.32
C GLY A 374 -24.55 -14.99 -13.91
N CYS A 375 -23.62 -15.35 -14.81
CA CYS A 375 -22.54 -16.29 -14.55
C CYS A 375 -21.31 -15.98 -15.43
N SER A 376 -20.75 -14.80 -15.29
CA SER A 376 -19.60 -14.37 -16.08
C SER A 376 -18.32 -15.09 -15.71
N LEU A 377 -18.19 -15.44 -14.42
CA LEU A 377 -17.10 -16.24 -13.88
C LEU A 377 -17.65 -17.37 -13.01
N GLN A 378 -16.87 -18.43 -12.87
CA GLN A 378 -17.22 -19.61 -12.11
C GLN A 378 -16.10 -19.95 -11.11
N TRP A 379 -16.47 -20.16 -9.86
CA TRP A 379 -15.60 -20.77 -8.86
C TRP A 379 -15.58 -22.29 -9.02
N VAL A 380 -14.41 -22.84 -9.26
CA VAL A 380 -14.15 -24.27 -9.10
C VAL A 380 -13.57 -24.44 -7.71
N THR A 381 -14.27 -25.21 -6.88
CA THR A 381 -13.84 -25.46 -5.48
C THR A 381 -13.79 -26.96 -5.20
N ILE A 382 -12.67 -27.43 -4.68
CA ILE A 382 -12.54 -28.77 -4.14
C ILE A 382 -12.90 -28.69 -2.66
N VAL A 383 -13.82 -29.56 -2.24
CA VAL A 383 -14.43 -29.54 -0.90
C VAL A 383 -14.22 -30.90 -0.26
N THR A 384 -13.75 -30.93 0.97
CA THR A 384 -13.66 -32.15 1.79
C THR A 384 -14.85 -32.26 2.75
N ALA A 385 -15.22 -33.47 3.07
CA ALA A 385 -16.27 -33.77 4.03
C ALA A 385 -15.71 -33.79 5.47
N PRO A 386 -16.49 -33.39 6.49
CA PRO A 386 -16.02 -33.37 7.88
C PRO A 386 -16.07 -34.73 8.59
N ALA A 387 -16.61 -35.75 7.95
CA ALA A 387 -17.00 -36.99 8.65
C ALA A 387 -15.82 -37.88 9.07
N VAL A 388 -14.73 -37.89 8.31
CA VAL A 388 -13.55 -38.78 8.54
C VAL A 388 -12.26 -38.11 8.11
N ASP A 389 -11.14 -38.67 8.57
CA ASP A 389 -9.82 -38.29 8.09
C ASP A 389 -9.71 -38.65 6.60
N THR A 390 -9.19 -37.71 5.81
CA THR A 390 -9.05 -37.84 4.37
C THR A 390 -7.58 -37.70 3.98
N ASP A 391 -7.07 -38.64 3.19
CA ASP A 391 -5.78 -38.56 2.49
C ASP A 391 -6.00 -38.91 1.01
N ALA A 392 -6.88 -38.16 0.39
CA ALA A 392 -7.22 -38.30 -1.03
C ALA A 392 -6.30 -37.45 -1.91
N TRP A 393 -6.23 -37.77 -3.19
CA TRP A 393 -5.51 -37.02 -4.17
C TRP A 393 -6.32 -36.78 -5.45
N LEU A 394 -5.98 -35.70 -6.15
CA LEU A 394 -6.52 -35.32 -7.46
C LEU A 394 -5.38 -34.95 -8.41
N ASP A 395 -5.57 -35.27 -9.69
CA ASP A 395 -4.64 -34.91 -10.75
C ASP A 395 -5.36 -34.77 -12.10
N ASN A 396 -4.70 -34.12 -13.07
CA ASN A 396 -5.13 -33.98 -14.46
C ASN A 396 -6.55 -33.39 -14.62
N LEU A 397 -6.91 -32.40 -13.78
CA LEU A 397 -8.20 -31.72 -13.90
C LEU A 397 -8.27 -30.92 -15.19
N ALA A 398 -9.32 -31.15 -15.98
CA ALA A 398 -9.56 -30.37 -17.19
C ALA A 398 -11.06 -30.13 -17.42
N ILE A 399 -11.36 -28.93 -17.95
CA ILE A 399 -12.70 -28.61 -18.44
C ILE A 399 -12.68 -28.69 -19.96
N VAL A 400 -13.59 -29.47 -20.52
CA VAL A 400 -13.76 -29.72 -21.95
C VAL A 400 -15.16 -29.30 -22.39
N SER A 401 -15.30 -28.74 -23.60
CA SER A 401 -16.58 -28.40 -24.24
C SER A 401 -17.11 -29.55 -25.07
#